data_0ec3eac205b9540886397c1e406a7263
#
_entry.id   0ec3eac205b9540886397c1e406a7263
#
_cell.length_a   1.000
_cell.length_b   1.000
_cell.length_c   1.000
_cell.angle_alpha   90.00
_cell.angle_beta   90.00
_cell.angle_gamma   90.00
#
_symmetry.space_group_name_H-M   'P 1'
#
loop_
_entity.id
_entity.type
_entity.pdbx_description
1 polymer ?
#
loop_
_entity_poly.entity_id
_entity_poly.type
_entity_poly.pdbx_seq_one_letter_code
_entity_poly.pdbx_strand_id
1 'polypeptide(L)'
;MQSRQLKQFSGLADIEFRPILFAGLLKHWGQLGPAEIVPKRQWTFEQIAWLANQTGAPLKGPPAHPFNPLPFLRACLAAGPNINNIEKIFAFIWEHGHAVEYAAEFNILLAELNIKSSDLEEPAIKKALLDNTNQAIAQQVFGVPTVVLTTDRLSEQRFWGFDSTPMVLSALNGDAFWSSSVFLEASKLPQGKGRSQLKQ
;
A
#
# COMPACT_ATOMS: atom_id res chain seq x y z
N MET A 1 2.78 7.34 5.62
CA MET A 1 2.75 6.78 6.99
C MET A 1 3.46 5.45 7.07
N GLN A 2 3.01 4.40 6.35
CA GLN A 2 3.65 3.07 6.41
C GLN A 2 5.15 3.10 6.08
N SER A 3 5.59 3.79 5.02
CA SER A 3 7.00 3.86 4.63
C SER A 3 7.92 4.29 5.78
N ARG A 4 7.46 5.24 6.60
CA ARG A 4 8.22 5.72 7.77
C ARG A 4 8.35 4.70 8.89
N GLN A 5 7.48 3.68 8.93
CA GLN A 5 7.54 2.61 9.93
C GLN A 5 8.45 1.45 9.50
N LEU A 6 8.80 1.35 8.21
CA LEU A 6 9.59 0.24 7.68
C LEU A 6 11.00 0.12 8.30
N LYS A 7 11.53 1.19 8.87
CA LYS A 7 12.78 1.17 9.64
C LYS A 7 12.74 0.16 10.80
N GLN A 8 11.56 -0.10 11.36
CA GLN A 8 11.37 -1.05 12.45
C GLN A 8 11.61 -2.50 12.03
N PHE A 9 11.59 -2.80 10.72
CA PHE A 9 11.85 -4.13 10.17
C PHE A 9 13.31 -4.36 9.78
N SER A 10 14.15 -3.32 9.93
CA SER A 10 15.58 -3.41 9.58
C SER A 10 16.29 -4.51 10.33
N GLY A 11 16.98 -5.38 9.61
CA GLY A 11 17.66 -6.54 10.19
C GLY A 11 16.76 -7.69 10.64
N LEU A 12 15.43 -7.55 10.53
CA LEU A 12 14.47 -8.60 10.89
C LEU A 12 13.92 -9.33 9.64
N ALA A 13 13.89 -8.68 8.50
CA ALA A 13 13.36 -9.24 7.27
C ALA A 13 13.96 -8.57 6.03
N ASP A 14 14.03 -9.32 4.94
CA ASP A 14 14.23 -8.79 3.61
C ASP A 14 12.90 -8.28 3.06
N ILE A 15 12.87 -7.04 2.56
CA ILE A 15 11.65 -6.39 2.11
C ILE A 15 11.68 -6.25 0.60
N GLU A 16 10.72 -6.87 -0.07
CA GLU A 16 10.41 -6.64 -1.47
C GLU A 16 9.22 -5.70 -1.60
N PHE A 17 9.38 -4.64 -2.40
CA PHE A 17 8.32 -3.68 -2.67
C PHE A 17 7.60 -3.99 -3.98
N ARG A 18 6.29 -4.08 -3.94
CA ARG A 18 5.47 -4.39 -5.11
C ARG A 18 4.42 -3.30 -5.34
N PRO A 19 4.69 -2.32 -6.22
CA PRO A 19 3.66 -1.39 -6.67
C PRO A 19 2.51 -2.14 -7.34
N ILE A 20 1.27 -1.84 -6.92
CA ILE A 20 0.06 -2.46 -7.44
C ILE A 20 -1.00 -1.41 -7.80
N LEU A 21 -1.89 -1.72 -8.72
CA LEU A 21 -3.02 -0.86 -9.03
C LEU A 21 -4.18 -1.16 -8.08
N PHE A 22 -4.38 -0.29 -7.09
CA PHE A 22 -5.43 -0.46 -6.08
C PHE A 22 -6.83 -0.57 -6.67
N ALA A 23 -7.15 0.18 -7.73
CA ALA A 23 -8.42 0.04 -8.44
C ALA A 23 -8.66 -1.38 -8.99
N GLY A 24 -7.59 -2.11 -9.33
CA GLY A 24 -7.66 -3.52 -9.72
C GLY A 24 -8.15 -4.43 -8.59
N LEU A 25 -7.63 -4.21 -7.36
CA LEU A 25 -8.11 -4.94 -6.17
C LEU A 25 -9.57 -4.62 -5.87
N LEU A 26 -9.94 -3.33 -5.88
CA LEU A 26 -11.31 -2.89 -5.61
C LEU A 26 -12.30 -3.54 -6.59
N LYS A 27 -11.95 -3.55 -7.88
CA LYS A 27 -12.75 -4.20 -8.91
C LYS A 27 -12.89 -5.70 -8.68
N HIS A 28 -11.78 -6.39 -8.37
CA HIS A 28 -11.79 -7.84 -8.15
C HIS A 28 -12.67 -8.24 -6.96
N TRP A 29 -12.55 -7.51 -5.85
CA TRP A 29 -13.27 -7.81 -4.61
C TRP A 29 -14.69 -7.19 -4.56
N GLY A 30 -15.10 -6.43 -5.57
CA GLY A 30 -16.39 -5.73 -5.58
C GLY A 30 -16.52 -4.68 -4.47
N GLN A 31 -15.42 -4.00 -4.14
CA GLN A 31 -15.35 -3.02 -3.05
C GLN A 31 -15.33 -1.61 -3.57
N LEU A 32 -15.86 -0.67 -2.77
CA LEU A 32 -15.64 0.77 -2.94
C LEU A 32 -14.38 1.19 -2.17
N GLY A 33 -13.58 2.04 -2.81
CA GLY A 33 -12.43 2.66 -2.15
C GLY A 33 -12.86 3.63 -1.04
N PRO A 34 -12.00 3.90 -0.03
CA PRO A 34 -12.33 4.84 1.03
C PRO A 34 -12.71 6.24 0.51
N ALA A 35 -12.11 6.67 -0.60
CA ALA A 35 -12.37 7.97 -1.21
C ALA A 35 -13.71 8.07 -1.95
N GLU A 36 -14.36 6.95 -2.26
CA GLU A 36 -15.63 6.90 -2.99
C GLU A 36 -16.83 7.03 -2.04
N ILE A 37 -16.61 6.91 -0.73
CA ILE A 37 -17.62 7.09 0.31
C ILE A 37 -17.34 8.41 1.02
N VAL A 38 -18.15 9.44 0.77
CA VAL A 38 -17.89 10.82 1.20
C VAL A 38 -17.52 10.93 2.68
N PRO A 39 -18.30 10.43 3.67
CA PRO A 39 -17.93 10.56 5.08
C PRO A 39 -16.66 9.75 5.43
N LYS A 40 -16.41 8.63 4.77
CA LYS A 40 -15.20 7.84 4.98
C LYS A 40 -13.97 8.55 4.43
N ARG A 41 -14.11 9.21 3.28
CA ARG A 41 -13.04 10.04 2.71
C ARG A 41 -12.66 11.17 3.66
N GLN A 42 -13.66 11.91 4.18
CA GLN A 42 -13.42 12.99 5.12
C GLN A 42 -12.67 12.48 6.36
N TRP A 43 -13.19 11.46 7.02
CA TRP A 43 -12.56 10.85 8.20
C TRP A 43 -11.11 10.40 7.92
N THR A 44 -10.87 9.79 6.77
CA THR A 44 -9.52 9.33 6.40
C THR A 44 -8.52 10.49 6.34
N PHE A 45 -8.91 11.63 5.76
CA PHE A 45 -8.03 12.81 5.69
C PHE A 45 -7.84 13.47 7.05
N GLU A 46 -8.87 13.54 7.88
CA GLU A 46 -8.78 14.03 9.27
C GLU A 46 -7.81 13.15 10.08
N GLN A 47 -7.91 11.82 9.96
CA GLN A 47 -7.02 10.88 10.62
C GLN A 47 -5.57 11.03 10.11
N ILE A 48 -5.36 11.17 8.80
CA ILE A 48 -4.03 11.37 8.23
C ILE A 48 -3.40 12.68 8.74
N ALA A 49 -4.17 13.76 8.80
CA ALA A 49 -3.70 15.05 9.30
C ALA A 49 -3.32 14.95 10.80
N TRP A 50 -4.14 14.29 11.60
CA TRP A 50 -3.83 14.05 13.00
C TRP A 50 -2.56 13.20 13.18
N LEU A 51 -2.43 12.10 12.44
CA LEU A 51 -1.24 11.24 12.47
C LEU A 51 0.03 11.98 12.03
N ALA A 52 -0.06 12.82 11.00
CA ALA A 52 1.05 13.64 10.54
C ALA A 52 1.52 14.59 11.66
N ASN A 53 0.58 15.24 12.34
CA ASN A 53 0.88 16.11 13.50
C ASN A 53 1.53 15.33 14.65
N GLN A 54 1.02 14.14 15.00
CA GLN A 54 1.55 13.31 16.09
C GLN A 54 2.98 12.82 15.80
N THR A 55 3.30 12.56 14.54
CA THR A 55 4.60 11.99 14.12
C THR A 55 5.59 13.03 13.62
N GLY A 56 5.21 14.30 13.55
CA GLY A 56 6.02 15.37 12.94
C GLY A 56 6.24 15.16 11.44
N ALA A 57 5.41 14.35 10.78
CA ALA A 57 5.54 14.11 9.35
C ALA A 57 5.01 15.31 8.55
N PRO A 58 5.78 15.86 7.59
CA PRO A 58 5.27 16.90 6.72
C PRO A 58 4.07 16.36 5.91
N LEU A 59 3.03 17.17 5.80
CA LEU A 59 1.82 16.85 5.06
C LEU A 59 1.27 18.10 4.40
N LYS A 60 1.26 18.11 3.07
CA LYS A 60 0.55 19.13 2.27
C LYS A 60 -0.61 18.49 1.51
N GLY A 61 -0.38 17.26 1.03
CA GLY A 61 -1.33 16.51 0.24
C GLY A 61 -1.43 16.99 -1.22
N PRO A 62 -1.92 16.13 -2.12
CA PRO A 62 -2.09 16.49 -3.53
C PRO A 62 -3.24 17.51 -3.71
N PRO A 63 -3.28 18.24 -4.86
CA PRO A 63 -4.33 19.22 -5.14
C PRO A 63 -5.74 18.61 -5.18
N ALA A 64 -5.84 17.34 -5.54
CA ALA A 64 -7.09 16.58 -5.56
C ALA A 64 -6.87 15.12 -5.15
N HIS A 65 -7.90 14.49 -4.60
CA HIS A 65 -7.90 13.06 -4.31
C HIS A 65 -9.33 12.51 -4.47
N PRO A 66 -9.57 11.39 -5.16
CA PRO A 66 -8.55 10.55 -5.81
C PRO A 66 -7.88 11.24 -7.00
N PHE A 67 -6.67 10.82 -7.31
CA PHE A 67 -5.91 11.24 -8.47
C PHE A 67 -5.47 10.00 -9.28
N ASN A 68 -4.99 10.19 -10.51
CA ASN A 68 -4.47 9.10 -11.31
C ASN A 68 -3.10 8.62 -10.77
N PRO A 69 -3.00 7.42 -10.18
CA PRO A 69 -1.76 6.91 -9.61
C PRO A 69 -0.82 6.28 -10.63
N LEU A 70 -1.27 6.01 -11.87
CA LEU A 70 -0.54 5.20 -12.85
C LEU A 70 0.87 5.75 -13.15
N PRO A 71 1.08 7.05 -13.40
CA PRO A 71 2.42 7.57 -13.67
C PRO A 71 3.38 7.33 -12.51
N PHE A 72 2.94 7.48 -11.28
CA PHE A 72 3.75 7.28 -10.07
C PHE A 72 4.08 5.80 -9.85
N LEU A 73 3.13 4.89 -10.05
CA LEU A 73 3.33 3.45 -9.94
C LEU A 73 4.32 2.95 -11.00
N ARG A 74 4.19 3.44 -12.23
CA ARG A 74 5.11 3.12 -13.33
C ARG A 74 6.49 3.72 -13.09
N ALA A 75 6.59 4.95 -12.58
CA ALA A 75 7.86 5.57 -12.22
C ALA A 75 8.57 4.77 -11.12
N CYS A 76 7.84 4.28 -10.12
CA CYS A 76 8.39 3.41 -9.09
C CYS A 76 8.96 2.11 -9.67
N LEU A 77 8.23 1.47 -10.61
CA LEU A 77 8.70 0.25 -11.28
C LEU A 77 9.90 0.50 -12.19
N ALA A 78 9.89 1.58 -12.98
CA ALA A 78 10.98 1.93 -13.89
C ALA A 78 12.28 2.27 -13.13
N ALA A 79 12.17 2.95 -12.00
CA ALA A 79 13.31 3.30 -11.14
C ALA A 79 13.84 2.12 -10.29
N GLY A 80 13.11 1.01 -10.26
CA GLY A 80 13.35 -0.10 -9.33
C GLY A 80 12.75 0.17 -7.95
N PRO A 81 11.74 -0.64 -7.54
CA PRO A 81 11.06 -0.46 -6.26
C PRO A 81 12.01 -0.66 -5.07
N ASN A 82 12.34 0.40 -4.39
CA ASN A 82 13.11 0.41 -3.14
C ASN A 82 12.62 1.57 -2.26
N ILE A 83 12.97 1.53 -0.99
CA ILE A 83 12.47 2.51 -0.02
C ILE A 83 12.82 3.96 -0.41
N ASN A 84 14.02 4.21 -0.92
CA ASN A 84 14.46 5.56 -1.26
C ASN A 84 13.64 6.15 -2.42
N ASN A 85 13.41 5.35 -3.48
CA ASN A 85 12.60 5.77 -4.63
C ASN A 85 11.13 5.96 -4.25
N ILE A 86 10.60 5.08 -3.39
CA ILE A 86 9.24 5.18 -2.86
C ILE A 86 9.07 6.45 -2.01
N GLU A 87 10.03 6.76 -1.14
CA GLU A 87 10.00 7.97 -0.31
C GLU A 87 10.06 9.25 -1.15
N LYS A 88 10.88 9.31 -2.22
CA LYS A 88 10.88 10.44 -3.16
C LYS A 88 9.51 10.66 -3.81
N ILE A 89 8.87 9.58 -4.29
CA ILE A 89 7.54 9.66 -4.90
C ILE A 89 6.49 10.10 -3.87
N PHE A 90 6.53 9.56 -2.66
CA PHE A 90 5.61 9.96 -1.61
C PHE A 90 5.82 11.38 -1.14
N ALA A 91 7.07 11.85 -1.01
CA ALA A 91 7.38 13.24 -0.68
C ALA A 91 6.83 14.19 -1.76
N PHE A 92 7.03 13.88 -3.04
CA PHE A 92 6.49 14.65 -4.15
C PHE A 92 4.98 14.86 -4.01
N ILE A 93 4.24 13.79 -3.73
CA ILE A 93 2.77 13.84 -3.67
C ILE A 93 2.30 14.45 -2.33
N TRP A 94 2.80 13.93 -1.21
CA TRP A 94 2.19 14.15 0.10
C TRP A 94 2.86 15.23 0.94
N GLU A 95 4.16 15.49 0.72
CA GLU A 95 4.90 16.51 1.46
C GLU A 95 4.98 17.82 0.69
N HIS A 96 5.18 17.74 -0.65
CA HIS A 96 5.25 18.91 -1.51
C HIS A 96 3.91 19.29 -2.13
N GLY A 97 2.94 18.36 -2.14
CA GLY A 97 1.60 18.59 -2.67
C GLY A 97 1.57 18.71 -4.19
N HIS A 98 2.46 18.00 -4.87
CA HIS A 98 2.54 18.03 -6.32
C HIS A 98 1.67 16.95 -6.97
N ALA A 99 1.33 17.16 -8.23
CA ALA A 99 0.59 16.25 -9.08
C ALA A 99 1.30 16.06 -10.41
N VAL A 100 0.91 15.04 -11.18
CA VAL A 100 1.49 14.77 -12.52
C VAL A 100 1.30 15.95 -13.48
N GLU A 101 0.21 16.69 -13.32
CA GLU A 101 -0.12 17.88 -14.10
C GLU A 101 0.90 19.01 -13.91
N TYR A 102 1.68 18.99 -12.85
CA TYR A 102 2.80 19.91 -12.64
C TYR A 102 4.04 19.37 -13.38
N ALA A 103 4.02 19.52 -14.73
CA ALA A 103 4.96 18.85 -15.62
C ALA A 103 6.44 19.16 -15.32
N ALA A 104 6.76 20.39 -14.92
CA ALA A 104 8.13 20.77 -14.59
C ALA A 104 8.64 20.02 -13.35
N GLU A 105 7.85 20.03 -12.28
CA GLU A 105 8.16 19.35 -11.02
C GLU A 105 8.17 17.83 -11.21
N PHE A 106 7.26 17.28 -12.01
CA PHE A 106 7.24 15.84 -12.32
C PHE A 106 8.49 15.42 -13.09
N ASN A 107 8.97 16.23 -14.04
CA ASN A 107 10.23 15.97 -14.74
C ASN A 107 11.45 16.02 -13.79
N ILE A 108 11.44 16.89 -12.77
CA ILE A 108 12.46 16.89 -11.72
C ILE A 108 12.42 15.57 -10.95
N LEU A 109 11.24 15.11 -10.53
CA LEU A 109 11.11 13.82 -9.86
C LEU A 109 11.64 12.67 -10.73
N LEU A 110 11.33 12.64 -12.03
CA LEU A 110 11.83 11.61 -12.94
C LEU A 110 13.36 11.62 -13.04
N ALA A 111 13.97 12.82 -13.09
CA ALA A 111 15.43 13.00 -13.09
C ALA A 111 16.05 12.50 -11.76
N GLU A 112 15.45 12.79 -10.61
CA GLU A 112 15.88 12.31 -9.30
C GLU A 112 15.79 10.77 -9.17
N LEU A 113 14.87 10.17 -9.92
CA LEU A 113 14.69 8.72 -10.01
C LEU A 113 15.60 8.07 -11.07
N ASN A 114 16.37 8.86 -11.82
CA ASN A 114 17.22 8.44 -12.96
C ASN A 114 16.43 7.73 -14.07
N ILE A 115 15.22 8.19 -14.36
CA ILE A 115 14.35 7.66 -15.41
C ILE A 115 13.85 8.77 -16.33
N LYS A 116 13.34 8.38 -17.50
CA LYS A 116 12.73 9.28 -18.49
C LYS A 116 11.22 9.04 -18.55
N SER A 117 10.48 10.03 -19.05
CA SER A 117 9.04 9.88 -19.27
C SER A 117 8.69 8.74 -20.23
N SER A 118 9.55 8.44 -21.22
CA SER A 118 9.39 7.29 -22.12
C SER A 118 9.39 5.95 -21.39
N ASP A 119 10.17 5.82 -20.30
CA ASP A 119 10.31 4.56 -19.57
C ASP A 119 9.00 4.14 -18.91
N LEU A 120 8.15 5.12 -18.56
CA LEU A 120 6.82 4.86 -18.00
C LEU A 120 5.88 4.16 -18.98
N GLU A 121 6.13 4.33 -20.26
CA GLU A 121 5.31 3.77 -21.34
C GLU A 121 5.81 2.42 -21.86
N GLU A 122 6.95 1.96 -21.38
CA GLU A 122 7.54 0.68 -21.76
C GLU A 122 6.56 -0.48 -21.50
N PRO A 123 6.37 -1.39 -22.47
CA PRO A 123 5.49 -2.55 -22.30
C PRO A 123 5.82 -3.41 -21.09
N ALA A 124 7.12 -3.55 -20.79
CA ALA A 124 7.60 -4.31 -19.64
C ALA A 124 7.13 -3.71 -18.31
N ILE A 125 7.16 -2.38 -18.17
CA ILE A 125 6.70 -1.66 -16.96
C ILE A 125 5.19 -1.81 -16.78
N LYS A 126 4.42 -1.66 -17.87
CA LYS A 126 2.96 -1.86 -17.84
C LYS A 126 2.60 -3.29 -17.44
N LYS A 127 3.32 -4.25 -18.02
CA LYS A 127 3.15 -5.68 -17.69
C LYS A 127 3.50 -5.96 -16.24
N ALA A 128 4.62 -5.45 -15.73
CA ALA A 128 5.04 -5.64 -14.35
C ALA A 128 3.98 -5.12 -13.35
N LEU A 129 3.36 -3.95 -13.61
CA LEU A 129 2.28 -3.43 -12.78
C LEU A 129 1.05 -4.35 -12.78
N LEU A 130 0.70 -4.89 -13.94
CA LEU A 130 -0.40 -5.84 -14.07
C LEU A 130 -0.10 -7.15 -13.33
N ASP A 131 1.09 -7.71 -13.53
CA ASP A 131 1.53 -8.96 -12.90
C ASP A 131 1.55 -8.82 -11.37
N ASN A 132 2.11 -7.72 -10.84
CA ASN A 132 2.09 -7.44 -9.41
C ASN A 132 0.66 -7.35 -8.85
N THR A 133 -0.24 -6.71 -9.59
CA THR A 133 -1.65 -6.58 -9.18
C THR A 133 -2.33 -7.95 -9.16
N ASN A 134 -2.11 -8.76 -10.19
CA ASN A 134 -2.65 -10.13 -10.26
C ASN A 134 -2.08 -11.04 -9.16
N GLN A 135 -0.79 -10.89 -8.85
CA GLN A 135 -0.17 -11.61 -7.75
C GLN A 135 -0.74 -11.21 -6.39
N ALA A 136 -0.96 -9.93 -6.16
CA ALA A 136 -1.62 -9.45 -4.94
C ALA A 136 -3.04 -10.05 -4.79
N ILE A 137 -3.80 -10.14 -5.89
CA ILE A 137 -5.10 -10.81 -5.92
C ILE A 137 -4.96 -12.30 -5.59
N ALA A 138 -4.02 -13.00 -6.21
CA ALA A 138 -3.76 -14.43 -5.96
C ALA A 138 -3.38 -14.68 -4.48
N GLN A 139 -2.64 -13.78 -3.87
CA GLN A 139 -2.30 -13.77 -2.45
C GLN A 139 -3.43 -13.25 -1.56
N GLN A 140 -4.63 -13.05 -2.10
CA GLN A 140 -5.82 -12.56 -1.37
C GLN A 140 -5.61 -11.22 -0.66
N VAL A 141 -4.79 -10.35 -1.21
CA VAL A 141 -4.65 -8.97 -0.76
C VAL A 141 -5.92 -8.21 -1.15
N PHE A 142 -6.54 -7.53 -0.20
CA PHE A 142 -7.82 -6.83 -0.39
C PHE A 142 -7.72 -5.32 -0.18
N GLY A 143 -6.57 -4.82 0.25
CA GLY A 143 -6.33 -3.40 0.51
C GLY A 143 -4.85 -3.06 0.60
N VAL A 144 -4.53 -1.78 0.68
CA VAL A 144 -3.17 -1.27 0.77
C VAL A 144 -3.05 -0.27 1.93
N PRO A 145 -1.88 -0.20 2.59
CA PRO A 145 -0.74 -1.09 2.44
C PRO A 145 -1.04 -2.49 3.01
N THR A 146 -0.40 -3.52 2.47
CA THR A 146 -0.43 -4.88 3.02
C THR A 146 0.99 -5.44 3.02
N VAL A 147 1.39 -6.02 4.15
CA VAL A 147 2.59 -6.85 4.27
C VAL A 147 2.18 -8.30 4.13
N VAL A 148 2.81 -9.03 3.20
CA VAL A 148 2.70 -10.48 3.10
C VAL A 148 4.00 -11.06 3.65
N LEU A 149 3.91 -11.75 4.78
CA LEU A 149 5.07 -12.26 5.51
C LEU A 149 5.16 -13.77 5.36
N THR A 150 6.35 -14.25 5.03
CA THR A 150 6.72 -15.66 5.08
C THR A 150 7.87 -15.84 6.06
N THR A 151 7.74 -16.77 6.98
CA THR A 151 8.77 -17.19 7.92
C THR A 151 8.77 -18.72 7.98
N ASP A 152 9.66 -19.33 8.75
CA ASP A 152 9.66 -20.78 9.01
C ASP A 152 8.33 -21.28 9.63
N ARG A 153 7.58 -20.39 10.26
CA ARG A 153 6.33 -20.71 10.97
C ARG A 153 5.07 -20.21 10.28
N LEU A 154 5.19 -19.17 9.44
CA LEU A 154 4.08 -18.51 8.78
C LEU A 154 4.29 -18.55 7.26
N SER A 155 3.30 -19.05 6.53
CA SER A 155 3.29 -19.02 5.07
C SER A 155 2.30 -17.98 4.60
N GLU A 156 2.79 -16.95 3.91
CA GLU A 156 1.98 -15.89 3.31
C GLU A 156 0.95 -15.24 4.27
N GLN A 157 1.35 -15.00 5.53
CA GLN A 157 0.50 -14.29 6.47
C GLN A 157 0.36 -12.82 6.06
N ARG A 158 -0.87 -12.34 5.93
CA ARG A 158 -1.19 -10.97 5.52
C ARG A 158 -1.43 -10.08 6.73
N PHE A 159 -0.89 -8.88 6.67
CA PHE A 159 -1.08 -7.80 7.64
C PHE A 159 -1.50 -6.55 6.89
N TRP A 160 -2.75 -6.18 7.02
CA TRP A 160 -3.33 -5.05 6.30
C TRP A 160 -3.39 -3.80 7.18
N GLY A 161 -3.03 -2.66 6.57
CA GLY A 161 -3.06 -1.36 7.21
C GLY A 161 -1.73 -0.99 7.89
N PHE A 162 -1.48 0.31 8.00
CA PHE A 162 -0.27 0.81 8.68
C PHE A 162 -0.29 0.53 10.19
N ASP A 163 -1.46 0.41 10.76
CA ASP A 163 -1.73 0.08 12.15
C ASP A 163 -1.44 -1.40 12.50
N SER A 164 -1.28 -2.25 11.48
CA SER A 164 -0.85 -3.63 11.66
C SER A 164 0.67 -3.80 11.91
N THR A 165 1.46 -2.73 11.85
CA THR A 165 2.91 -2.80 12.08
C THR A 165 3.31 -3.53 13.37
N PRO A 166 2.66 -3.34 14.54
CA PRO A 166 2.97 -4.11 15.74
C PRO A 166 2.75 -5.61 15.59
N MET A 167 1.75 -6.02 14.80
CA MET A 167 1.48 -7.43 14.50
C MET A 167 2.58 -8.04 13.65
N VAL A 168 3.07 -7.31 12.64
CA VAL A 168 4.22 -7.74 11.81
C VAL A 168 5.45 -7.94 12.68
N LEU A 169 5.76 -6.98 13.57
CA LEU A 169 6.89 -7.07 14.48
C LEU A 169 6.77 -8.26 15.44
N SER A 170 5.59 -8.50 16.00
CA SER A 170 5.32 -9.68 16.84
C SER A 170 5.60 -10.98 16.07
N ALA A 171 5.14 -11.06 14.81
CA ALA A 171 5.37 -12.24 13.97
C ALA A 171 6.86 -12.43 13.64
N LEU A 172 7.57 -11.36 13.27
CA LEU A 172 9.02 -11.39 12.97
C LEU A 172 9.84 -11.81 14.19
N ASN A 173 9.43 -11.41 15.39
CA ASN A 173 10.09 -11.79 16.64
C ASN A 173 9.71 -13.20 17.13
N GLY A 174 8.91 -13.94 16.36
CA GLY A 174 8.59 -15.34 16.68
C GLY A 174 7.64 -15.52 17.86
N ASP A 175 6.76 -14.54 18.10
CA ASP A 175 5.78 -14.60 19.18
C ASP A 175 4.91 -15.87 19.05
N ALA A 176 4.76 -16.58 20.16
CA ALA A 176 4.01 -17.83 20.22
C ALA A 176 2.51 -17.67 19.92
N PHE A 177 1.97 -16.45 19.98
CA PHE A 177 0.60 -16.14 19.59
C PHE A 177 0.25 -16.67 18.20
N TRP A 178 1.18 -16.56 17.24
CA TRP A 178 0.96 -16.95 15.83
C TRP A 178 0.80 -18.46 15.60
N SER A 179 1.09 -19.27 16.61
CA SER A 179 0.83 -20.72 16.64
C SER A 179 -0.20 -21.14 17.69
N SER A 180 -0.80 -20.17 18.40
CA SER A 180 -1.78 -20.44 19.45
C SER A 180 -3.13 -20.96 18.90
N SER A 181 -3.86 -21.69 19.72
CA SER A 181 -5.23 -22.11 19.40
C SER A 181 -6.14 -20.91 19.14
N VAL A 182 -5.98 -19.82 19.89
CA VAL A 182 -6.76 -18.58 19.71
C VAL A 182 -6.61 -18.02 18.30
N PHE A 183 -5.36 -17.92 17.80
CA PHE A 183 -5.12 -17.45 16.43
C PHE A 183 -5.65 -18.42 15.38
N LEU A 184 -5.40 -19.73 15.55
CA LEU A 184 -5.83 -20.77 14.62
C LEU A 184 -7.35 -20.90 14.54
N GLU A 185 -8.06 -20.71 15.65
CA GLU A 185 -9.53 -20.72 15.69
C GLU A 185 -10.11 -19.46 15.07
N ALA A 186 -9.54 -18.29 15.36
CA ALA A 186 -9.96 -17.02 14.75
C ALA A 186 -9.87 -17.06 13.22
N SER A 187 -8.81 -17.69 12.68
CA SER A 187 -8.62 -17.83 11.23
C SER A 187 -9.62 -18.77 10.56
N LYS A 188 -10.30 -19.62 11.31
CA LYS A 188 -11.28 -20.61 10.85
C LYS A 188 -12.73 -20.22 11.14
N LEU A 189 -12.96 -19.00 11.62
CA LEU A 189 -14.30 -18.54 11.96
C LEU A 189 -15.24 -18.71 10.74
N PRO A 190 -16.35 -19.46 10.87
CA PRO A 190 -17.24 -19.70 9.74
C PRO A 190 -17.98 -18.43 9.32
N GLN A 191 -18.18 -18.27 8.03
CA GLN A 191 -18.94 -17.16 7.49
C GLN A 191 -20.44 -17.34 7.86
N GLY A 192 -21.01 -16.34 8.54
CA GLY A 192 -22.44 -16.26 8.80
C GLY A 192 -23.25 -15.86 7.55
N LYS A 193 -24.56 -15.62 7.72
CA LYS A 193 -25.43 -15.17 6.63
C LYS A 193 -25.03 -13.77 6.16
N GLY A 194 -24.76 -13.62 4.88
CA GLY A 194 -24.50 -12.34 4.24
C GLY A 194 -25.78 -11.49 4.06
N ARG A 195 -25.63 -10.20 3.80
CA ARG A 195 -26.77 -9.26 3.59
C ARG A 195 -27.77 -9.71 2.52
N SER A 196 -27.30 -10.36 1.45
CA SER A 196 -28.15 -10.90 0.38
C SER A 196 -29.05 -12.05 0.84
N GLN A 197 -28.65 -12.76 1.91
CA GLN A 197 -29.38 -13.89 2.47
C GLN A 197 -30.35 -13.47 3.60
N LEU A 198 -30.23 -12.23 4.10
CA LEU A 198 -31.14 -11.70 5.14
C LEU A 198 -32.39 -11.01 4.55
N LYS A 199 -32.48 -10.88 3.22
CA LYS A 199 -33.62 -10.29 2.50
C LYS A 199 -34.64 -11.29 1.97
N GLN A 200 -34.50 -12.55 2.32
CA GLN A 200 -35.48 -13.62 2.12
C GLN A 200 -36.12 -13.96 3.48
#